data_781072aa5e595add3109df306e700de8
#
_entry.id   781072aa5e595add3109df306e700de8
#
_cell.length_a   1.000
_cell.length_b   1.000
_cell.length_c   1.000
_cell.angle_alpha   90.00
_cell.angle_beta   90.00
_cell.angle_gamma   90.00
#
_symmetry.space_group_name_H-M   'P 1'
#
loop_
_entity.id
_entity.type
_entity.pdbx_description
1 polymer ?
#
loop_
_entity_poly.entity_id
_entity_poly.type
_entity_poly.pdbx_seq_one_letter_code
_entity_poly.pdbx_strand_id
1 'polypeptide(L)'
;MILRFLNEHFVMLFELAGLIVLLGISVHIPSRVKKLTVCVSVLLTAQAVLFKFEEWTSTFETLNLFRPMLTACIYSFYPIILMLALLITTNIQLSSRRALLLLIPEFICIPVYFTSQWTHAVCYFTADNHYMGGWFPELPYVVFALYLVFFLLQNVKYLKSSEFENRVIVGYLVIAPFAGVMLYMLSDYSNDYSDIFASALVLYFLFIYIHMARIDPLTNLLTRQSYYRIINSNPERITAVVSVDMNELKYINDNFGHDDGDKALGTVAEVLLKHRGSNGTVYRVGGDEFVILYRNADEEHVKEYIAGMRSEMGKTGYVCAFGYAMRGGDGIEAAVVAADARMYEDKAELKRIAQETGQEIHFRD
;
A
#
# COMPACT_ATOMS: atom_id res chain seq x y z
N MET A 1 28.57 -24.77 9.91
CA MET A 1 28.03 -23.74 9.01
C MET A 1 26.52 -23.54 9.17
N ILE A 2 25.69 -24.56 8.91
CA ILE A 2 24.20 -24.42 8.93
C ILE A 2 23.65 -23.95 10.27
N LEU A 3 24.06 -24.57 11.40
CA LEU A 3 23.57 -24.16 12.73
C LEU A 3 23.99 -22.73 13.10
N ARG A 4 25.17 -22.29 12.70
CA ARG A 4 25.64 -20.91 12.91
C ARG A 4 24.81 -19.95 12.09
N PHE A 5 24.55 -20.23 10.80
CA PHE A 5 23.67 -19.45 9.92
C PHE A 5 22.26 -19.32 10.51
N LEU A 6 21.66 -20.44 10.94
CA LEU A 6 20.33 -20.42 11.54
C LEU A 6 20.28 -19.60 12.83
N ASN A 7 21.34 -19.61 13.62
CA ASN A 7 21.40 -18.83 14.86
C ASN A 7 21.58 -17.33 14.58
N GLU A 8 22.41 -16.98 13.61
CA GLU A 8 22.69 -15.59 13.22
C GLU A 8 21.45 -14.95 12.54
N HIS A 9 20.72 -15.67 11.70
CA HIS A 9 19.58 -15.15 10.92
C HIS A 9 18.22 -15.66 11.42
N PHE A 10 18.13 -16.18 12.65
CA PHE A 10 16.89 -16.76 13.17
C PHE A 10 15.73 -15.76 13.14
N VAL A 11 15.96 -14.54 13.58
CA VAL A 11 14.93 -13.47 13.63
C VAL A 11 14.42 -13.16 12.23
N MET A 12 15.31 -12.93 11.27
CA MET A 12 14.96 -12.67 9.87
C MET A 12 14.13 -13.81 9.27
N LEU A 13 14.60 -15.06 9.44
CA LEU A 13 13.90 -16.22 8.88
C LEU A 13 12.52 -16.38 9.48
N PHE A 14 12.38 -16.14 10.78
CA PHE A 14 11.10 -16.19 11.48
C PHE A 14 10.16 -15.07 11.02
N GLU A 15 10.65 -13.85 10.90
CA GLU A 15 9.89 -12.70 10.39
C GLU A 15 9.39 -12.94 8.95
N LEU A 16 10.27 -13.39 8.06
CA LEU A 16 9.90 -13.66 6.66
C LEU A 16 8.93 -14.85 6.52
N ALA A 17 9.12 -15.91 7.32
CA ALA A 17 8.18 -17.01 7.36
C ALA A 17 6.81 -16.58 7.87
N GLY A 18 6.76 -15.81 8.95
CA GLY A 18 5.53 -15.20 9.47
C GLY A 18 4.84 -14.30 8.45
N LEU A 19 5.61 -13.49 7.73
CA LEU A 19 5.10 -12.65 6.65
C LEU A 19 4.46 -13.47 5.52
N ILE A 20 5.09 -14.56 5.09
CA ILE A 20 4.57 -15.45 4.05
C ILE A 20 3.25 -16.10 4.50
N VAL A 21 3.17 -16.54 5.76
CA VAL A 21 1.94 -17.10 6.33
C VAL A 21 0.82 -16.05 6.36
N LEU A 22 1.10 -14.82 6.83
CA LEU A 22 0.14 -13.71 6.84
C LEU A 22 -0.37 -13.36 5.44
N LEU A 23 0.51 -13.38 4.44
CA LEU A 23 0.14 -13.19 3.03
C LEU A 23 -0.80 -14.30 2.53
N GLY A 24 -0.58 -15.53 2.96
CA GLY A 24 -1.42 -16.70 2.60
C GLY A 24 -2.86 -16.56 3.08
N ILE A 25 -3.03 -16.18 4.35
CA ILE A 25 -4.36 -16.04 4.98
C ILE A 25 -5.05 -14.70 4.65
N SER A 26 -4.33 -13.69 4.23
CA SER A 26 -4.90 -12.37 3.96
C SER A 26 -5.74 -12.38 2.68
N VAL A 27 -7.05 -12.14 2.77
CA VAL A 27 -7.97 -12.11 1.61
C VAL A 27 -7.92 -10.74 0.90
N HIS A 28 -7.67 -9.66 1.62
CA HIS A 28 -7.81 -8.27 1.14
C HIS A 28 -6.61 -7.74 0.36
N ILE A 29 -5.49 -8.49 0.32
CA ILE A 29 -4.28 -8.07 -0.37
C ILE A 29 -4.29 -8.55 -1.83
N PRO A 30 -4.09 -7.66 -2.82
CA PRO A 30 -4.02 -8.04 -4.21
C PRO A 30 -2.98 -9.13 -4.48
N SER A 31 -3.31 -10.09 -5.33
CA SER A 31 -2.44 -11.22 -5.70
C SER A 31 -1.06 -10.77 -6.21
N ARG A 32 -1.00 -9.60 -6.89
CA ARG A 32 0.26 -9.00 -7.34
C ARG A 32 1.17 -8.62 -6.16
N VAL A 33 0.63 -7.92 -5.16
CA VAL A 33 1.39 -7.50 -3.96
C VAL A 33 1.90 -8.72 -3.21
N LYS A 34 1.05 -9.74 -3.02
CA LYS A 34 1.45 -11.02 -2.42
C LYS A 34 2.64 -11.65 -3.13
N LYS A 35 2.56 -11.81 -4.46
CA LYS A 35 3.62 -12.42 -5.27
C LYS A 35 4.93 -11.64 -5.18
N LEU A 36 4.89 -10.31 -5.27
CA LEU A 36 6.07 -9.46 -5.17
C LEU A 36 6.70 -9.54 -3.77
N THR A 37 5.89 -9.50 -2.71
CA THR A 37 6.39 -9.59 -1.34
C THR A 37 7.03 -10.95 -1.05
N VAL A 38 6.43 -12.05 -1.52
CA VAL A 38 7.04 -13.39 -1.44
C VAL A 38 8.36 -13.43 -2.21
N CYS A 39 8.41 -12.86 -3.39
CA CYS A 39 9.63 -12.80 -4.20
C CYS A 39 10.75 -12.04 -3.46
N VAL A 40 10.44 -10.88 -2.86
CA VAL A 40 11.41 -10.13 -2.04
C VAL A 40 11.86 -10.94 -0.83
N SER A 41 10.95 -11.64 -0.14
CA SER A 41 11.31 -12.49 1.02
C SER A 41 12.25 -13.63 0.63
N VAL A 42 12.02 -14.26 -0.53
CA VAL A 42 12.90 -15.32 -1.05
C VAL A 42 14.26 -14.75 -1.44
N LEU A 43 14.31 -13.58 -2.07
CA LEU A 43 15.57 -12.93 -2.45
C LEU A 43 16.38 -12.49 -1.22
N LEU A 44 15.75 -11.96 -0.17
CA LEU A 44 16.43 -11.64 1.09
C LEU A 44 17.03 -12.88 1.75
N THR A 45 16.29 -13.98 1.79
CA THR A 45 16.81 -15.26 2.31
C THR A 45 17.98 -15.76 1.45
N ALA A 46 17.86 -15.70 0.12
CA ALA A 46 18.94 -16.08 -0.78
C ALA A 46 20.17 -15.19 -0.62
N GLN A 47 19.97 -13.88 -0.41
CA GLN A 47 21.03 -12.92 -0.14
C GLN A 47 21.86 -13.30 1.10
N ALA A 48 21.18 -13.58 2.22
CA ALA A 48 21.85 -14.01 3.47
C ALA A 48 22.63 -15.32 3.27
N VAL A 49 22.06 -16.25 2.52
CA VAL A 49 22.74 -17.53 2.20
C VAL A 49 23.98 -17.29 1.33
N LEU A 50 23.89 -16.45 0.30
CA LEU A 50 25.01 -16.10 -0.58
C LEU A 50 26.15 -15.41 0.21
N PHE A 51 25.77 -14.50 1.10
CA PHE A 51 26.72 -13.80 1.96
C PHE A 51 27.50 -14.80 2.84
N LYS A 52 26.80 -15.76 3.43
CA LYS A 52 27.42 -16.82 4.25
C LYS A 52 28.34 -17.76 3.45
N PHE A 53 27.96 -18.04 2.21
CA PHE A 53 28.84 -18.79 1.29
C PHE A 53 30.07 -17.97 0.88
N GLU A 54 29.94 -16.67 0.67
CA GLU A 54 31.08 -15.77 0.39
C GLU A 54 32.03 -15.74 1.59
N GLU A 55 31.51 -15.57 2.82
CA GLU A 55 32.29 -15.65 4.06
C GLU A 55 33.02 -16.98 4.20
N TRP A 56 32.35 -18.08 3.89
CA TRP A 56 32.99 -19.41 3.91
C TRP A 56 34.11 -19.54 2.86
N THR A 57 33.88 -19.07 1.62
CA THR A 57 34.91 -19.11 0.57
C THR A 57 36.06 -18.18 0.87
N SER A 58 35.89 -17.12 1.69
CA SER A 58 36.95 -16.22 2.11
C SER A 58 38.00 -16.91 3.03
N THR A 59 37.64 -18.02 3.66
CA THR A 59 38.55 -18.79 4.52
C THR A 59 39.52 -19.68 3.75
N PHE A 60 39.41 -19.77 2.41
CA PHE A 60 40.32 -20.58 1.60
C PHE A 60 41.63 -19.86 1.35
N GLU A 61 42.73 -20.58 1.38
CA GLU A 61 44.09 -20.02 1.16
C GLU A 61 44.36 -19.56 -0.27
N THR A 62 43.57 -20.12 -1.23
CA THR A 62 43.72 -19.80 -2.66
C THR A 62 42.39 -19.38 -3.22
N LEU A 63 42.44 -18.50 -4.23
CA LEU A 63 41.24 -18.02 -4.92
C LEU A 63 40.44 -19.15 -5.56
N ASN A 64 39.19 -19.26 -5.16
CA ASN A 64 38.18 -20.07 -5.85
C ASN A 64 37.28 -19.14 -6.70
N LEU A 65 37.10 -19.45 -7.99
CA LEU A 65 36.29 -18.66 -8.91
C LEU A 65 34.82 -18.50 -8.47
N PHE A 66 34.34 -19.34 -7.54
CA PHE A 66 33.00 -19.14 -6.94
C PHE A 66 32.91 -17.86 -6.13
N ARG A 67 33.99 -17.42 -5.45
CA ARG A 67 33.96 -16.23 -4.60
C ARG A 67 33.64 -14.94 -5.38
N PRO A 68 34.30 -14.60 -6.51
CA PRO A 68 33.91 -13.46 -7.34
C PRO A 68 32.48 -13.54 -7.85
N MET A 69 31.99 -14.74 -8.20
CA MET A 69 30.61 -14.94 -8.66
C MET A 69 29.59 -14.69 -7.52
N LEU A 70 29.87 -15.18 -6.31
CA LEU A 70 29.02 -14.92 -5.15
C LEU A 70 28.94 -13.42 -4.84
N THR A 71 30.08 -12.74 -4.86
CA THR A 71 30.16 -11.28 -4.63
C THR A 71 29.37 -10.52 -5.71
N ALA A 72 29.47 -10.90 -6.98
CA ALA A 72 28.70 -10.30 -8.05
C ALA A 72 27.17 -10.49 -7.86
N CYS A 73 26.74 -11.68 -7.43
CA CYS A 73 25.34 -11.95 -7.08
C CYS A 73 24.89 -11.08 -5.91
N ILE A 74 25.71 -10.96 -4.86
CA ILE A 74 25.42 -10.14 -3.67
C ILE A 74 25.18 -8.69 -4.08
N TYR A 75 26.06 -8.11 -4.89
CA TYR A 75 25.90 -6.73 -5.37
C TYR A 75 24.67 -6.51 -6.22
N SER A 76 24.26 -7.52 -7.01
CA SER A 76 23.06 -7.44 -7.86
C SER A 76 21.74 -7.55 -7.07
N PHE A 77 21.71 -8.27 -5.96
CA PHE A 77 20.45 -8.57 -5.27
C PHE A 77 19.87 -7.37 -4.53
N TYR A 78 20.67 -6.53 -3.88
CA TYR A 78 20.17 -5.38 -3.13
C TYR A 78 19.38 -4.38 -3.98
N PRO A 79 19.88 -3.93 -5.16
CA PRO A 79 19.09 -3.07 -6.04
C PRO A 79 17.81 -3.74 -6.57
N ILE A 80 17.87 -5.04 -6.88
CA ILE A 80 16.69 -5.81 -7.33
C ILE A 80 15.62 -5.87 -6.24
N ILE A 81 16.01 -6.14 -4.99
CA ILE A 81 15.11 -6.18 -3.84
C ILE A 81 14.42 -4.82 -3.68
N LEU A 82 15.18 -3.73 -3.73
CA LEU A 82 14.64 -2.38 -3.58
C LEU A 82 13.73 -1.98 -4.75
N MET A 83 14.09 -2.39 -5.97
CA MET A 83 13.23 -2.21 -7.16
C MET A 83 11.89 -2.97 -7.00
N LEU A 84 11.90 -4.22 -6.53
CA LEU A 84 10.69 -4.98 -6.29
C LEU A 84 9.84 -4.34 -5.18
N ALA A 85 10.47 -3.84 -4.10
CA ALA A 85 9.78 -3.06 -3.07
C ALA A 85 9.13 -1.80 -3.65
N LEU A 86 9.81 -1.10 -4.58
CA LEU A 86 9.23 0.03 -5.31
C LEU A 86 8.00 -0.38 -6.14
N LEU A 87 8.03 -1.54 -6.79
CA LEU A 87 6.89 -2.05 -7.57
C LEU A 87 5.70 -2.45 -6.69
N ILE A 88 5.92 -2.82 -5.43
CA ILE A 88 4.85 -3.07 -4.46
C ILE A 88 4.08 -1.77 -4.17
N THR A 89 4.78 -0.63 -4.04
CA THR A 89 4.17 0.67 -3.71
C THR A 89 3.50 1.36 -4.89
N THR A 90 3.86 0.97 -6.10
CA THR A 90 3.41 1.64 -7.32
C THR A 90 2.43 0.79 -8.10
N ASN A 91 1.52 1.44 -8.84
CA ASN A 91 0.65 0.74 -9.80
C ASN A 91 1.37 0.38 -11.12
N ILE A 92 2.71 0.44 -11.14
CA ILE A 92 3.49 0.11 -12.33
C ILE A 92 3.44 -1.41 -12.56
N GLN A 93 2.87 -1.85 -13.66
CA GLN A 93 2.89 -3.26 -14.06
C GLN A 93 4.29 -3.65 -14.53
N LEU A 94 4.75 -4.85 -14.17
CA LEU A 94 6.05 -5.39 -14.59
C LEU A 94 6.25 -5.41 -16.12
N SER A 95 5.15 -5.57 -16.87
CA SER A 95 5.15 -5.56 -18.34
C SER A 95 5.16 -4.15 -18.96
N SER A 96 5.12 -3.10 -18.15
CA SER A 96 5.07 -1.73 -18.63
C SER A 96 6.44 -1.20 -19.05
N ARG A 97 6.46 -0.27 -20.03
CA ARG A 97 7.70 0.45 -20.42
C ARG A 97 8.37 1.16 -19.22
N ARG A 98 7.59 1.62 -18.23
CA ARG A 98 8.11 2.26 -17.01
C ARG A 98 8.87 1.28 -16.13
N ALA A 99 8.38 0.05 -15.98
CA ALA A 99 9.10 -0.99 -15.25
C ALA A 99 10.41 -1.37 -15.95
N LEU A 100 10.41 -1.43 -17.29
CA LEU A 100 11.61 -1.70 -18.09
C LEU A 100 12.66 -0.60 -17.88
N LEU A 101 12.26 0.67 -17.87
CA LEU A 101 13.16 1.80 -17.59
C LEU A 101 13.80 1.71 -16.20
N LEU A 102 13.05 1.24 -15.20
CA LEU A 102 13.59 1.02 -13.85
C LEU A 102 14.61 -0.11 -13.79
N LEU A 103 14.57 -1.07 -14.71
CA LEU A 103 15.53 -2.17 -14.78
C LEU A 103 16.85 -1.80 -15.47
N ILE A 104 16.90 -0.72 -16.25
CA ILE A 104 18.07 -0.34 -17.07
C ILE A 104 19.35 -0.22 -16.22
N PRO A 105 19.38 0.49 -15.08
CA PRO A 105 20.60 0.62 -14.29
C PRO A 105 21.19 -0.75 -13.91
N GLU A 106 20.34 -1.66 -13.47
CA GLU A 106 20.74 -2.98 -13.03
C GLU A 106 21.20 -3.86 -14.21
N PHE A 107 20.49 -3.83 -15.33
CA PHE A 107 20.93 -4.53 -16.55
C PHE A 107 22.31 -4.12 -17.06
N ILE A 108 22.69 -2.85 -16.83
CA ILE A 108 24.02 -2.35 -17.19
C ILE A 108 25.05 -2.82 -16.15
N CYS A 109 24.70 -2.81 -14.87
CA CYS A 109 25.66 -3.07 -13.79
C CYS A 109 25.91 -4.57 -13.55
N ILE A 110 24.93 -5.45 -13.75
CA ILE A 110 25.12 -6.91 -13.58
C ILE A 110 26.33 -7.44 -14.39
N PRO A 111 26.47 -7.18 -15.69
CA PRO A 111 27.65 -7.60 -16.45
C PRO A 111 28.95 -7.04 -15.88
N VAL A 112 28.94 -5.80 -15.39
CA VAL A 112 30.12 -5.16 -14.77
C VAL A 112 30.53 -5.91 -13.51
N TYR A 113 29.56 -6.29 -12.64
CA TYR A 113 29.84 -7.06 -11.44
C TYR A 113 30.44 -8.44 -11.76
N PHE A 114 29.83 -9.17 -12.70
CA PHE A 114 30.29 -10.51 -13.05
C PHE A 114 31.64 -10.54 -13.79
N THR A 115 31.98 -9.46 -14.48
CA THR A 115 33.29 -9.34 -15.16
C THR A 115 34.36 -8.67 -14.31
N SER A 116 34.02 -8.21 -13.10
CA SER A 116 34.87 -7.38 -12.26
C SER A 116 36.18 -8.08 -11.86
N GLN A 117 36.18 -9.39 -11.68
CA GLN A 117 37.40 -10.16 -11.40
C GLN A 117 38.50 -9.94 -12.46
N TRP A 118 38.14 -9.72 -13.71
CA TRP A 118 39.07 -9.54 -14.85
C TRP A 118 39.23 -8.07 -15.23
N THR A 119 38.19 -7.27 -15.11
CA THR A 119 38.20 -5.84 -15.48
C THR A 119 38.68 -4.94 -14.37
N HIS A 120 38.73 -5.46 -13.15
CA HIS A 120 39.01 -4.70 -11.90
C HIS A 120 38.07 -3.48 -11.75
N ALA A 121 36.85 -3.61 -12.23
CA ALA A 121 35.89 -2.48 -12.24
C ALA A 121 35.42 -2.13 -10.81
N VAL A 122 34.83 -3.08 -10.09
CA VAL A 122 34.25 -2.87 -8.76
C VAL A 122 35.10 -3.48 -7.68
N CYS A 123 35.43 -4.76 -7.83
CA CYS A 123 36.32 -5.48 -6.93
C CYS A 123 37.00 -6.64 -7.67
N TYR A 124 38.09 -7.13 -7.14
CA TYR A 124 38.73 -8.35 -7.58
C TYR A 124 39.43 -9.05 -6.41
N PHE A 125 39.77 -10.30 -6.60
CA PHE A 125 40.44 -11.11 -5.59
C PHE A 125 41.84 -11.53 -6.11
N THR A 126 42.84 -11.42 -5.25
CA THR A 126 44.19 -11.88 -5.56
C THR A 126 44.28 -13.41 -5.56
N ALA A 127 45.38 -13.96 -6.04
CA ALA A 127 45.60 -15.42 -6.02
C ALA A 127 45.57 -16.00 -4.59
N ASP A 128 45.96 -15.22 -3.60
CA ASP A 128 45.91 -15.55 -2.16
C ASP A 128 44.54 -15.23 -1.54
N ASN A 129 43.52 -15.10 -2.36
CA ASN A 129 42.12 -14.91 -1.95
C ASN A 129 41.85 -13.63 -1.13
N HIS A 130 42.66 -12.58 -1.26
CA HIS A 130 42.41 -11.29 -0.64
C HIS A 130 41.53 -10.41 -1.51
N TYR A 131 40.54 -9.75 -0.88
CA TYR A 131 39.67 -8.74 -1.51
C TYR A 131 40.43 -7.46 -1.82
N MET A 132 40.28 -6.96 -3.02
CA MET A 132 40.84 -5.68 -3.48
C MET A 132 39.72 -4.85 -4.13
N GLY A 133 39.63 -3.57 -3.76
CA GLY A 133 38.76 -2.60 -4.45
C GLY A 133 39.23 -2.35 -5.87
N GLY A 134 38.31 -2.23 -6.78
CA GLY A 134 38.58 -1.87 -8.17
C GLY A 134 38.76 -0.36 -8.37
N TRP A 135 38.59 0.09 -9.63
CA TRP A 135 38.69 1.52 -9.94
C TRP A 135 37.38 2.29 -9.67
N PHE A 136 36.24 1.60 -9.47
CA PHE A 136 34.96 2.16 -9.05
C PHE A 136 34.23 1.24 -8.06
N PRO A 137 34.77 1.04 -6.85
CA PRO A 137 34.21 0.12 -5.86
C PRO A 137 32.86 0.60 -5.30
N GLU A 138 32.54 1.89 -5.44
CA GLU A 138 31.29 2.48 -4.96
C GLU A 138 30.07 2.21 -5.87
N LEU A 139 30.27 1.65 -7.06
CA LEU A 139 29.20 1.44 -8.03
C LEU A 139 27.94 0.74 -7.47
N PRO A 140 28.03 -0.36 -6.70
CA PRO A 140 26.86 -1.01 -6.12
C PRO A 140 26.06 -0.10 -5.19
N TYR A 141 26.78 0.73 -4.41
CA TYR A 141 26.15 1.67 -3.48
C TYR A 141 25.48 2.85 -4.21
N VAL A 142 26.07 3.31 -5.31
CA VAL A 142 25.48 4.35 -6.17
C VAL A 142 24.17 3.85 -6.78
N VAL A 143 24.17 2.62 -7.30
CA VAL A 143 22.96 2.02 -7.87
C VAL A 143 21.88 1.81 -6.80
N PHE A 144 22.27 1.32 -5.64
CA PHE A 144 21.38 1.18 -4.49
C PHE A 144 20.77 2.54 -4.07
N ALA A 145 21.61 3.58 -3.94
CA ALA A 145 21.16 4.92 -3.57
C ALA A 145 20.20 5.50 -4.61
N LEU A 146 20.40 5.24 -5.90
CA LEU A 146 19.49 5.65 -6.97
C LEU A 146 18.09 5.05 -6.77
N TYR A 147 17.99 3.75 -6.52
CA TYR A 147 16.70 3.11 -6.25
C TYR A 147 16.06 3.58 -4.95
N LEU A 148 16.87 3.87 -3.92
CA LEU A 148 16.38 4.44 -2.66
C LEU A 148 15.77 5.83 -2.87
N VAL A 149 16.42 6.68 -3.69
CA VAL A 149 15.87 7.99 -4.08
C VAL A 149 14.56 7.84 -4.84
N PHE A 150 14.46 6.90 -5.78
CA PHE A 150 13.19 6.63 -6.46
C PHE A 150 12.11 6.15 -5.49
N PHE A 151 12.45 5.28 -4.56
CA PHE A 151 11.52 4.82 -3.52
C PHE A 151 11.02 5.99 -2.67
N LEU A 152 11.90 6.90 -2.27
CA LEU A 152 11.57 8.13 -1.55
C LEU A 152 10.60 9.01 -2.33
N LEU A 153 10.94 9.33 -3.57
CA LEU A 153 10.13 10.21 -4.42
C LEU A 153 8.71 9.67 -4.60
N GLN A 154 8.54 8.36 -4.76
CA GLN A 154 7.23 7.73 -4.88
C GLN A 154 6.42 7.79 -3.58
N ASN A 155 7.09 7.81 -2.43
CA ASN A 155 6.44 7.83 -1.12
C ASN A 155 6.32 9.24 -0.50
N VAL A 156 6.78 10.31 -1.19
CA VAL A 156 6.68 11.72 -0.72
C VAL A 156 5.25 12.12 -0.35
N LYS A 157 4.23 11.60 -1.06
CA LYS A 157 2.82 11.85 -0.73
C LYS A 157 2.44 11.43 0.69
N TYR A 158 3.02 10.34 1.19
CA TYR A 158 2.78 9.84 2.55
C TYR A 158 3.54 10.68 3.59
N LEU A 159 4.73 11.19 3.26
CA LEU A 159 5.48 12.13 4.10
C LEU A 159 4.77 13.48 4.23
N LYS A 160 4.02 13.89 3.20
CA LYS A 160 3.18 15.10 3.21
C LYS A 160 1.79 14.87 3.81
N SER A 161 1.45 13.65 4.20
CA SER A 161 0.17 13.33 4.83
C SER A 161 -0.01 14.10 6.13
N SER A 162 -1.23 14.52 6.42
CA SER A 162 -1.61 15.11 7.70
C SER A 162 -1.55 14.10 8.84
N GLU A 163 -1.59 12.80 8.54
CA GLU A 163 -1.52 11.72 9.51
C GLU A 163 -0.07 11.48 9.96
N PHE A 164 0.17 11.69 11.25
CA PHE A 164 1.50 11.51 11.87
C PHE A 164 2.06 10.10 11.67
N GLU A 165 1.19 9.07 11.80
CA GLU A 165 1.56 7.66 11.65
C GLU A 165 2.19 7.36 10.28
N ASN A 166 1.59 7.89 9.20
CA ASN A 166 2.11 7.69 7.84
C ASN A 166 3.51 8.28 7.67
N ARG A 167 3.76 9.46 8.25
CA ARG A 167 5.07 10.11 8.19
C ARG A 167 6.13 9.34 8.94
N VAL A 168 5.80 8.83 10.14
CA VAL A 168 6.74 8.07 10.97
C VAL A 168 7.13 6.76 10.29
N ILE A 169 6.16 5.99 9.78
CA ILE A 169 6.42 4.69 9.16
C ILE A 169 7.24 4.85 7.88
N VAL A 170 6.86 5.77 7.00
CA VAL A 170 7.61 6.02 5.76
C VAL A 170 8.99 6.59 6.07
N GLY A 171 9.10 7.48 7.07
CA GLY A 171 10.38 7.98 7.55
C GLY A 171 11.30 6.85 8.04
N TYR A 172 10.78 5.92 8.85
CA TYR A 172 11.54 4.76 9.32
C TYR A 172 12.00 3.87 8.16
N LEU A 173 11.11 3.56 7.21
CA LEU A 173 11.42 2.71 6.04
C LEU A 173 12.52 3.27 5.16
N VAL A 174 12.77 4.56 5.24
CA VAL A 174 13.85 5.23 4.54
C VAL A 174 15.12 5.28 5.39
N ILE A 175 14.97 5.68 6.65
CA ILE A 175 16.11 5.89 7.55
C ILE A 175 16.80 4.56 7.88
N ALA A 176 16.05 3.48 8.09
CA ALA A 176 16.62 2.21 8.52
C ALA A 176 17.59 1.59 7.49
N PRO A 177 17.24 1.45 6.19
CA PRO A 177 18.17 0.97 5.18
C PRO A 177 19.37 1.91 4.99
N PHE A 178 19.13 3.24 5.02
CA PHE A 178 20.21 4.23 4.90
C PHE A 178 21.17 4.15 6.07
N ALA A 179 20.66 4.07 7.30
CA ALA A 179 21.49 3.90 8.49
C ALA A 179 22.28 2.58 8.45
N GLY A 180 21.67 1.49 7.97
CA GLY A 180 22.35 0.22 7.75
C GLY A 180 23.54 0.35 6.82
N VAL A 181 23.36 0.95 5.65
CA VAL A 181 24.45 1.17 4.68
C VAL A 181 25.53 2.09 5.26
N MET A 182 25.12 3.14 5.99
CA MET A 182 26.08 4.07 6.58
C MET A 182 26.89 3.44 7.71
N LEU A 183 26.29 2.60 8.54
CA LEU A 183 27.00 1.82 9.56
C LEU A 183 28.03 0.86 8.93
N TYR A 184 27.68 0.30 7.77
CA TYR A 184 28.63 -0.51 7.01
C TYR A 184 29.86 0.28 6.55
N MET A 185 29.63 1.42 5.95
CA MET A 185 30.74 2.25 5.48
C MET A 185 31.68 2.72 6.62
N LEU A 186 31.16 2.76 7.85
CA LEU A 186 31.86 3.21 9.03
C LEU A 186 32.45 2.06 9.86
N SER A 187 32.05 0.83 9.64
CA SER A 187 32.54 -0.33 10.40
C SER A 187 33.38 -1.22 9.51
N ASP A 188 34.56 -1.63 10.04
CA ASP A 188 35.40 -2.65 9.39
C ASP A 188 34.82 -4.07 9.46
N TYR A 189 33.56 -4.18 9.90
CA TYR A 189 32.86 -5.47 9.99
C TYR A 189 32.07 -5.75 8.73
N SER A 190 32.29 -6.93 8.18
CA SER A 190 31.43 -7.51 7.13
C SER A 190 30.06 -7.89 7.71
N ASN A 191 29.15 -6.93 7.84
CA ASN A 191 27.81 -7.19 8.34
C ASN A 191 26.84 -7.49 7.20
N ASP A 192 26.08 -8.57 7.36
CA ASP A 192 24.94 -8.85 6.48
C ASP A 192 23.73 -7.96 6.87
N TYR A 193 23.25 -7.17 5.91
CA TYR A 193 22.10 -6.27 6.12
C TYR A 193 20.76 -6.92 5.86
N SER A 194 20.74 -8.20 5.52
CA SER A 194 19.51 -8.93 5.23
C SER A 194 18.51 -8.83 6.36
N ASP A 195 18.95 -8.80 7.61
CA ASP A 195 18.09 -8.65 8.80
C ASP A 195 17.39 -7.29 8.84
N ILE A 196 18.13 -6.20 8.56
CA ILE A 196 17.57 -4.83 8.54
C ILE A 196 16.55 -4.69 7.41
N PHE A 197 16.86 -5.24 6.23
CA PHE A 197 15.93 -5.22 5.10
C PHE A 197 14.70 -6.09 5.33
N ALA A 198 14.83 -7.23 6.00
CA ALA A 198 13.70 -8.08 6.36
C ALA A 198 12.75 -7.38 7.33
N SER A 199 13.27 -6.81 8.41
CA SER A 199 12.47 -6.02 9.36
C SER A 199 11.80 -4.81 8.70
N ALA A 200 12.53 -4.10 7.81
CA ALA A 200 11.95 -3.01 7.03
C ALA A 200 10.82 -3.49 6.10
N LEU A 201 10.98 -4.66 5.45
CA LEU A 201 9.94 -5.26 4.60
C LEU A 201 8.70 -5.63 5.40
N VAL A 202 8.85 -6.23 6.58
CA VAL A 202 7.72 -6.59 7.46
C VAL A 202 6.96 -5.34 7.90
N LEU A 203 7.66 -4.31 8.36
CA LEU A 203 7.04 -3.03 8.74
C LEU A 203 6.34 -2.35 7.55
N TYR A 204 6.97 -2.39 6.38
CA TYR A 204 6.38 -1.87 5.16
C TYR A 204 5.11 -2.64 4.76
N PHE A 205 5.13 -3.97 4.88
CA PHE A 205 3.96 -4.78 4.64
C PHE A 205 2.82 -4.46 5.62
N LEU A 206 3.12 -4.32 6.91
CA LEU A 206 2.13 -3.91 7.92
C LEU A 206 1.53 -2.53 7.59
N PHE A 207 2.36 -1.60 7.14
CA PHE A 207 1.90 -0.28 6.68
C PHE A 207 0.94 -0.39 5.49
N ILE A 208 1.29 -1.17 4.46
CA ILE A 208 0.41 -1.41 3.31
C ILE A 208 -0.89 -2.07 3.76
N TYR A 209 -0.81 -3.10 4.60
CA TYR A 209 -1.96 -3.83 5.10
C TYR A 209 -2.96 -2.91 5.82
N ILE A 210 -2.46 -2.07 6.72
CA ILE A 210 -3.27 -1.06 7.43
C ILE A 210 -3.87 -0.05 6.43
N HIS A 211 -3.12 0.38 5.41
CA HIS A 211 -3.60 1.32 4.40
C HIS A 211 -4.67 0.71 3.48
N MET A 212 -4.47 -0.52 3.06
CA MET A 212 -5.44 -1.22 2.21
C MET A 212 -6.74 -1.55 2.95
N ALA A 213 -6.66 -1.80 4.26
CA ALA A 213 -7.84 -1.97 5.10
C ALA A 213 -8.70 -0.70 5.24
N ARG A 214 -8.19 0.48 4.81
CA ARG A 214 -8.91 1.77 4.86
C ARG A 214 -9.78 2.03 3.64
N ILE A 215 -9.59 1.32 2.55
CA ILE A 215 -10.29 1.52 1.28
C ILE A 215 -11.12 0.28 0.98
N ASP A 216 -12.39 0.48 0.67
CA ASP A 216 -13.28 -0.58 0.19
C ASP A 216 -12.88 -0.99 -1.22
N PRO A 217 -12.55 -2.28 -1.47
CA PRO A 217 -12.01 -2.72 -2.75
C PRO A 217 -13.02 -2.67 -3.91
N LEU A 218 -14.32 -2.68 -3.61
CA LEU A 218 -15.38 -2.63 -4.61
C LEU A 218 -15.64 -1.20 -5.09
N THR A 219 -15.77 -0.26 -4.14
CA THR A 219 -16.21 1.10 -4.42
C THR A 219 -15.07 2.13 -4.45
N ASN A 220 -13.86 1.75 -4.04
CA ASN A 220 -12.72 2.65 -3.81
C ASN A 220 -13.00 3.79 -2.81
N LEU A 221 -14.06 3.69 -2.02
CA LEU A 221 -14.38 4.59 -0.93
C LEU A 221 -13.61 4.23 0.33
N LEU A 222 -13.57 5.15 1.30
CA LEU A 222 -13.06 4.83 2.62
C LEU A 222 -14.02 3.87 3.35
N THR A 223 -13.45 2.94 4.13
CA THR A 223 -14.22 1.93 4.87
C THR A 223 -14.89 2.50 6.12
N ARG A 224 -15.83 1.72 6.68
CA ARG A 224 -16.46 1.93 8.00
C ARG A 224 -15.42 2.18 9.11
N GLN A 225 -14.31 1.48 9.07
CA GLN A 225 -13.23 1.65 10.05
C GLN A 225 -12.58 3.03 9.95
N SER A 226 -12.38 3.53 8.72
CA SER A 226 -11.88 4.88 8.46
C SER A 226 -12.87 5.96 8.93
N TYR A 227 -14.18 5.73 8.75
CA TYR A 227 -15.23 6.60 9.24
C TYR A 227 -15.21 6.76 10.77
N TYR A 228 -15.23 5.66 11.52
CA TYR A 228 -15.19 5.72 12.99
C TYR A 228 -13.90 6.34 13.52
N ARG A 229 -12.77 6.09 12.85
CA ARG A 229 -11.50 6.70 13.23
C ARG A 229 -11.57 8.23 13.14
N ILE A 230 -12.12 8.78 12.06
CA ILE A 230 -12.23 10.23 11.88
C ILE A 230 -13.19 10.85 12.86
N ILE A 231 -14.35 10.26 13.10
CA ILE A 231 -15.32 10.75 14.08
C ILE A 231 -14.71 10.78 15.49
N ASN A 232 -13.96 9.74 15.87
CA ASN A 232 -13.39 9.65 17.23
C ASN A 232 -12.13 10.52 17.42
N SER A 233 -11.36 10.79 16.33
CA SER A 233 -10.08 11.49 16.46
C SER A 233 -10.16 13.01 16.26
N ASN A 234 -11.10 13.49 15.44
CA ASN A 234 -11.23 14.90 15.07
C ASN A 234 -12.68 15.35 14.87
N PRO A 235 -13.58 15.10 15.87
CA PRO A 235 -15.00 15.39 15.71
C PRO A 235 -15.29 16.87 15.47
N GLU A 236 -14.48 17.76 16.05
CA GLU A 236 -14.65 19.22 15.97
C GLU A 236 -14.38 19.78 14.55
N ARG A 237 -13.67 19.05 13.68
CA ARG A 237 -13.41 19.47 12.29
C ARG A 237 -14.53 19.12 11.33
N ILE A 238 -15.51 18.33 11.77
CA ILE A 238 -16.65 17.92 10.96
C ILE A 238 -17.76 18.92 11.18
N THR A 239 -18.28 19.53 10.13
CA THR A 239 -19.36 20.51 10.17
C THR A 239 -20.71 19.95 9.77
N ALA A 240 -20.74 18.89 8.97
CA ALA A 240 -21.96 18.21 8.57
C ALA A 240 -21.75 16.73 8.28
N VAL A 241 -22.82 15.96 8.46
CA VAL A 241 -22.92 14.53 8.12
C VAL A 241 -24.04 14.34 7.13
N VAL A 242 -23.83 13.51 6.11
CA VAL A 242 -24.87 13.04 5.19
C VAL A 242 -24.85 11.52 5.22
N SER A 243 -25.98 10.92 5.59
CA SER A 243 -26.23 9.48 5.51
C SER A 243 -26.92 9.17 4.18
N VAL A 244 -26.48 8.12 3.51
CA VAL A 244 -26.99 7.68 2.20
C VAL A 244 -27.23 6.18 2.23
N ASP A 245 -28.38 5.75 1.75
CA ASP A 245 -28.75 4.35 1.62
C ASP A 245 -29.17 4.07 0.16
N MET A 246 -28.57 3.06 -0.46
CA MET A 246 -28.93 2.63 -1.80
C MET A 246 -30.13 1.70 -1.71
N ASN A 247 -31.23 2.08 -2.36
CA ASN A 247 -32.41 1.22 -2.48
C ASN A 247 -32.17 0.10 -3.49
N GLU A 248 -32.93 -0.99 -3.36
CA GLU A 248 -33.01 -2.08 -4.33
C GLU A 248 -31.77 -2.97 -4.48
N LEU A 249 -30.70 -2.79 -3.72
CA LEU A 249 -29.50 -3.63 -3.86
C LEU A 249 -29.82 -5.13 -3.73
N LYS A 250 -30.70 -5.49 -2.78
CA LYS A 250 -31.12 -6.88 -2.60
C LYS A 250 -31.89 -7.38 -3.82
N TYR A 251 -32.81 -6.58 -4.36
CA TYR A 251 -33.56 -6.92 -5.55
C TYR A 251 -32.67 -7.13 -6.78
N ILE A 252 -31.68 -6.25 -6.95
CA ILE A 252 -30.67 -6.36 -8.03
C ILE A 252 -29.89 -7.67 -7.87
N ASN A 253 -29.42 -7.97 -6.67
CA ASN A 253 -28.66 -9.19 -6.39
C ASN A 253 -29.49 -10.47 -6.65
N ASP A 254 -30.74 -10.47 -6.19
CA ASP A 254 -31.62 -11.65 -6.27
C ASP A 254 -32.09 -11.92 -7.71
N ASN A 255 -32.24 -10.89 -8.57
CA ASN A 255 -32.75 -11.01 -9.92
C ASN A 255 -31.69 -10.99 -11.02
N PHE A 256 -30.55 -10.28 -10.81
CA PHE A 256 -29.50 -10.07 -11.82
C PHE A 256 -28.15 -10.62 -11.39
N GLY A 257 -28.04 -11.04 -10.12
CA GLY A 257 -26.79 -11.58 -9.55
C GLY A 257 -25.91 -10.55 -8.88
N HIS A 258 -24.96 -11.05 -8.08
CA HIS A 258 -24.05 -10.22 -7.28
C HIS A 258 -23.15 -9.31 -8.13
N ASP A 259 -22.76 -9.73 -9.33
CA ASP A 259 -21.93 -8.93 -10.23
C ASP A 259 -22.63 -7.63 -10.67
N ASP A 260 -23.96 -7.66 -10.85
CA ASP A 260 -24.74 -6.48 -11.19
C ASP A 260 -25.01 -5.60 -9.95
N GLY A 261 -25.18 -6.19 -8.77
CA GLY A 261 -25.18 -5.45 -7.51
C GLY A 261 -23.85 -4.74 -7.24
N ASP A 262 -22.76 -5.38 -7.53
CA ASP A 262 -21.40 -4.79 -7.39
C ASP A 262 -21.22 -3.60 -8.36
N LYS A 263 -21.69 -3.71 -9.60
CA LYS A 263 -21.68 -2.60 -10.58
C LYS A 263 -22.55 -1.44 -10.10
N ALA A 264 -23.74 -1.74 -9.55
CA ALA A 264 -24.63 -0.73 -9.01
C ALA A 264 -23.98 0.04 -7.85
N LEU A 265 -23.37 -0.66 -6.89
CA LEU A 265 -22.62 -0.05 -5.80
C LEU A 265 -21.45 0.80 -6.29
N GLY A 266 -20.71 0.34 -7.29
CA GLY A 266 -19.63 1.10 -7.94
C GLY A 266 -20.14 2.39 -8.58
N THR A 267 -21.27 2.32 -9.29
CA THR A 267 -21.89 3.48 -9.93
C THR A 267 -22.36 4.52 -8.90
N VAL A 268 -23.02 4.06 -7.83
CA VAL A 268 -23.44 4.94 -6.71
C VAL A 268 -22.22 5.64 -6.10
N ALA A 269 -21.16 4.88 -5.82
CA ALA A 269 -19.93 5.42 -5.25
C ALA A 269 -19.28 6.50 -6.15
N GLU A 270 -19.25 6.28 -7.46
CA GLU A 270 -18.74 7.26 -8.44
C GLU A 270 -19.55 8.56 -8.44
N VAL A 271 -20.89 8.45 -8.41
CA VAL A 271 -21.77 9.64 -8.32
C VAL A 271 -21.51 10.41 -7.04
N LEU A 272 -21.44 9.71 -5.88
CA LEU A 272 -21.16 10.35 -4.59
C LEU A 272 -19.79 11.04 -4.60
N LEU A 273 -18.76 10.40 -5.13
CA LEU A 273 -17.41 10.99 -5.24
C LEU A 273 -17.37 12.23 -6.14
N LYS A 274 -18.07 12.20 -7.26
CA LYS A 274 -18.09 13.29 -8.24
C LYS A 274 -18.78 14.55 -7.70
N HIS A 275 -19.85 14.35 -6.92
CA HIS A 275 -20.71 15.45 -6.46
C HIS A 275 -20.55 15.84 -4.99
N ARG A 276 -19.61 15.22 -4.24
CA ARG A 276 -19.37 15.50 -2.80
C ARG A 276 -18.84 16.90 -2.50
N GLY A 277 -18.44 17.68 -3.51
CA GLY A 277 -17.67 18.93 -3.31
C GLY A 277 -16.23 18.68 -2.83
N SER A 278 -15.44 19.74 -2.72
CA SER A 278 -14.03 19.66 -2.33
C SER A 278 -13.82 19.28 -0.85
N ASN A 279 -14.79 19.58 0.00
CA ASN A 279 -14.71 19.44 1.46
C ASN A 279 -15.40 18.18 1.99
N GLY A 280 -16.03 17.36 1.11
CA GLY A 280 -16.70 16.12 1.45
C GLY A 280 -15.77 14.91 1.34
N THR A 281 -15.88 14.00 2.29
CA THR A 281 -15.21 12.70 2.28
C THR A 281 -16.23 11.59 2.38
N VAL A 282 -16.22 10.65 1.42
CA VAL A 282 -17.22 9.59 1.29
C VAL A 282 -16.69 8.30 1.89
N TYR A 283 -17.54 7.61 2.65
CA TYR A 283 -17.28 6.34 3.31
C TYR A 283 -18.36 5.34 2.95
N ARG A 284 -17.98 4.07 2.77
CA ARG A 284 -18.92 2.94 2.75
C ARG A 284 -18.95 2.31 4.14
N VAL A 285 -20.09 2.40 4.82
CA VAL A 285 -20.24 1.97 6.22
C VAL A 285 -21.02 0.67 6.39
N GLY A 286 -21.79 0.29 5.37
CA GLY A 286 -22.55 -0.95 5.31
C GLY A 286 -22.52 -1.58 3.92
N GLY A 287 -23.37 -2.55 3.67
CA GLY A 287 -23.52 -3.17 2.35
C GLY A 287 -23.95 -2.18 1.28
N ASP A 288 -25.02 -1.46 1.56
CA ASP A 288 -25.73 -0.46 0.76
C ASP A 288 -25.70 0.95 1.39
N GLU A 289 -24.99 1.11 2.51
CA GLU A 289 -24.95 2.33 3.31
C GLU A 289 -23.66 3.10 3.09
N PHE A 290 -23.79 4.41 2.85
CA PHE A 290 -22.69 5.33 2.69
C PHE A 290 -22.85 6.54 3.61
N VAL A 291 -21.75 7.14 4.01
CA VAL A 291 -21.73 8.38 4.80
C VAL A 291 -20.78 9.37 4.15
N ILE A 292 -21.17 10.64 4.12
CA ILE A 292 -20.31 11.73 3.69
C ILE A 292 -20.08 12.65 4.89
N LEU A 293 -18.82 12.87 5.23
CA LEU A 293 -18.42 13.82 6.26
C LEU A 293 -17.88 15.09 5.60
N TYR A 294 -18.45 16.23 5.97
CA TYR A 294 -18.02 17.52 5.46
C TYR A 294 -17.20 18.28 6.48
N ARG A 295 -16.16 18.96 6.00
CA ARG A 295 -15.34 19.90 6.78
C ARG A 295 -15.50 21.30 6.19
N ASN A 296 -15.79 22.29 7.03
CA ASN A 296 -15.96 23.69 6.61
C ASN A 296 -17.04 23.87 5.49
N ALA A 297 -18.11 23.10 5.54
CA ALA A 297 -19.28 23.30 4.69
C ALA A 297 -20.41 23.92 5.52
N ASP A 298 -21.14 24.85 4.93
CA ASP A 298 -22.39 25.36 5.45
C ASP A 298 -23.58 24.53 4.92
N GLU A 299 -24.76 24.79 5.45
CA GLU A 299 -25.95 24.00 5.15
C GLU A 299 -26.41 24.16 3.67
N GLU A 300 -26.22 25.34 3.09
CA GLU A 300 -26.61 25.64 1.71
C GLU A 300 -25.78 24.80 0.73
N HIS A 301 -24.48 24.76 0.90
CA HIS A 301 -23.60 23.92 0.08
C HIS A 301 -23.91 22.44 0.25
N VAL A 302 -24.20 21.96 1.49
CA VAL A 302 -24.57 20.55 1.70
C VAL A 302 -25.84 20.19 0.94
N LYS A 303 -26.85 21.06 0.97
CA LYS A 303 -28.09 20.87 0.19
C LYS A 303 -27.84 20.87 -1.31
N GLU A 304 -27.01 21.77 -1.81
CA GLU A 304 -26.62 21.81 -3.22
C GLU A 304 -25.90 20.53 -3.67
N TYR A 305 -24.95 20.04 -2.87
CA TYR A 305 -24.26 18.76 -3.17
C TYR A 305 -25.23 17.59 -3.20
N ILE A 306 -26.16 17.48 -2.24
CA ILE A 306 -27.18 16.45 -2.24
C ILE A 306 -28.10 16.55 -3.48
N ALA A 307 -28.51 17.75 -3.85
CA ALA A 307 -29.32 17.96 -5.05
C ALA A 307 -28.56 17.52 -6.32
N GLY A 308 -27.28 17.83 -6.42
CA GLY A 308 -26.41 17.36 -7.50
C GLY A 308 -26.29 15.84 -7.56
N MET A 309 -26.09 15.20 -6.39
CA MET A 309 -26.05 13.73 -6.29
C MET A 309 -27.35 13.10 -6.73
N ARG A 310 -28.51 13.59 -6.27
CA ARG A 310 -29.83 13.09 -6.66
C ARG A 310 -30.08 13.24 -8.16
N SER A 311 -29.73 14.40 -8.72
CA SER A 311 -29.90 14.66 -10.16
C SER A 311 -29.08 13.70 -11.02
N GLU A 312 -27.83 13.44 -10.64
CA GLU A 312 -26.96 12.52 -11.38
C GLU A 312 -27.40 11.06 -11.17
N MET A 313 -27.81 10.70 -9.93
CA MET A 313 -28.32 9.38 -9.60
C MET A 313 -29.53 9.01 -10.45
N GLY A 314 -30.45 9.96 -10.66
CA GLY A 314 -31.60 9.77 -11.55
C GLY A 314 -31.27 9.40 -12.99
N LYS A 315 -30.05 9.72 -13.47
CA LYS A 315 -29.58 9.33 -14.81
C LYS A 315 -29.07 7.90 -14.88
N THR A 316 -28.71 7.33 -13.73
CA THR A 316 -28.14 5.97 -13.63
C THR A 316 -29.22 4.88 -13.54
N GLY A 317 -30.44 5.26 -13.21
CA GLY A 317 -31.55 4.33 -12.92
C GLY A 317 -31.52 3.80 -11.48
N TYR A 318 -30.52 4.16 -10.68
CA TYR A 318 -30.46 3.77 -9.26
C TYR A 318 -31.07 4.85 -8.37
N VAL A 319 -31.65 4.43 -7.26
CA VAL A 319 -32.31 5.32 -6.29
C VAL A 319 -31.60 5.22 -4.94
N CYS A 320 -31.26 6.39 -4.37
CA CYS A 320 -30.69 6.48 -3.03
C CYS A 320 -31.51 7.42 -2.17
N ALA A 321 -31.69 7.06 -0.90
CA ALA A 321 -32.20 7.93 0.15
C ALA A 321 -31.06 8.74 0.77
N PHE A 322 -31.34 10.01 1.11
CA PHE A 322 -30.36 10.93 1.68
C PHE A 322 -30.93 11.62 2.92
N GLY A 323 -30.16 11.65 3.98
CA GLY A 323 -30.43 12.49 5.13
C GLY A 323 -29.19 13.25 5.54
N TYR A 324 -29.32 14.50 5.98
CA TYR A 324 -28.18 15.29 6.41
C TYR A 324 -28.45 15.99 7.73
N ALA A 325 -27.40 16.26 8.50
CA ALA A 325 -27.47 17.12 9.67
C ALA A 325 -26.17 17.95 9.79
N MET A 326 -26.34 19.20 10.19
CA MET A 326 -25.24 20.06 10.61
C MET A 326 -24.83 19.71 12.04
N ARG A 327 -23.53 19.70 12.33
CA ARG A 327 -23.05 19.53 13.70
C ARG A 327 -23.44 20.76 14.53
N GLY A 328 -24.25 20.54 15.55
CA GLY A 328 -24.64 21.52 16.55
C GLY A 328 -23.77 21.46 17.80
N GLY A 329 -24.26 22.10 18.88
CA GLY A 329 -23.63 22.07 20.21
C GLY A 329 -23.61 20.70 20.87
N ASP A 330 -24.51 19.79 20.46
CA ASP A 330 -24.66 18.43 21.03
C ASP A 330 -23.61 17.43 20.45
N GLY A 331 -22.71 17.92 19.61
CA GLY A 331 -21.60 17.11 19.08
C GLY A 331 -21.89 16.36 17.80
N ILE A 332 -20.91 15.54 17.38
CA ILE A 332 -20.98 14.82 16.10
C ILE A 332 -21.92 13.61 16.17
N GLU A 333 -22.01 12.94 17.33
CA GLU A 333 -22.89 11.78 17.51
C GLU A 333 -24.35 12.15 17.30
N ALA A 334 -24.76 13.29 17.83
CA ALA A 334 -26.14 13.80 17.62
C ALA A 334 -26.39 14.12 16.15
N ALA A 335 -25.41 14.69 15.44
CA ALA A 335 -25.53 14.95 14.01
C ALA A 335 -25.63 13.65 13.19
N VAL A 336 -24.90 12.60 13.54
CA VAL A 336 -24.99 11.28 12.90
C VAL A 336 -26.40 10.72 13.08
N VAL A 337 -26.90 10.67 14.31
CA VAL A 337 -28.26 10.16 14.60
C VAL A 337 -29.34 10.95 13.84
N ALA A 338 -29.20 12.29 13.79
CA ALA A 338 -30.15 13.13 13.08
C ALA A 338 -30.07 12.94 11.54
N ALA A 339 -28.89 12.74 10.99
CA ALA A 339 -28.72 12.44 9.55
C ALA A 339 -29.36 11.10 9.18
N ASP A 340 -29.11 10.07 9.99
CA ASP A 340 -29.73 8.74 9.79
C ASP A 340 -31.25 8.80 9.87
N ALA A 341 -31.82 9.47 10.88
CA ALA A 341 -33.27 9.63 11.01
C ALA A 341 -33.88 10.29 9.78
N ARG A 342 -33.28 11.37 9.26
CA ARG A 342 -33.75 12.06 8.04
C ARG A 342 -33.58 11.19 6.78
N MET A 343 -32.56 10.37 6.70
CA MET A 343 -32.38 9.41 5.61
C MET A 343 -33.51 8.36 5.61
N TYR A 344 -33.91 7.87 6.79
CA TYR A 344 -35.06 6.97 6.91
C TYR A 344 -36.39 7.64 6.54
N GLU A 345 -36.58 8.92 6.90
CA GLU A 345 -37.75 9.70 6.47
C GLU A 345 -37.78 9.86 4.94
N ASP A 346 -36.67 10.18 4.32
CA ASP A 346 -36.53 10.28 2.87
C ASP A 346 -36.77 8.95 2.17
N LYS A 347 -36.28 7.84 2.74
CA LYS A 347 -36.54 6.48 2.23
C LYS A 347 -38.06 6.13 2.27
N ALA A 348 -38.75 6.50 3.34
CA ALA A 348 -40.18 6.30 3.48
C ALA A 348 -40.96 7.15 2.46
N GLU A 349 -40.57 8.38 2.22
CA GLU A 349 -41.16 9.25 1.22
C GLU A 349 -40.97 8.73 -0.20
N LEU A 350 -39.75 8.28 -0.54
CA LEU A 350 -39.47 7.64 -1.84
C LEU A 350 -40.39 6.40 -2.05
N LYS A 351 -40.56 5.59 -1.00
CA LYS A 351 -41.46 4.42 -1.04
C LYS A 351 -42.92 4.82 -1.31
N ARG A 352 -43.38 5.90 -0.65
CA ARG A 352 -44.74 6.43 -0.85
C ARG A 352 -44.94 6.93 -2.28
N ILE A 353 -43.98 7.71 -2.81
CA ILE A 353 -44.04 8.25 -4.18
C ILE A 353 -44.06 7.10 -5.21
N ALA A 354 -43.26 6.08 -5.02
CA ALA A 354 -43.22 4.91 -5.90
C ALA A 354 -44.57 4.19 -5.94
N GLN A 355 -45.20 4.01 -4.79
CA GLN A 355 -46.55 3.39 -4.71
C GLN A 355 -47.63 4.24 -5.41
N GLU A 356 -47.57 5.57 -5.26
CA GLU A 356 -48.58 6.47 -5.87
C GLU A 356 -48.40 6.60 -7.39
N THR A 357 -47.15 6.54 -7.87
CA THR A 357 -46.82 6.67 -9.31
C THR A 357 -46.86 5.35 -10.06
N GLY A 358 -47.08 4.22 -9.38
CA GLY A 358 -46.99 2.89 -9.97
C GLY A 358 -45.58 2.50 -10.45
N GLN A 359 -44.54 3.19 -9.96
CA GLN A 359 -43.17 2.89 -10.27
C GLN A 359 -42.72 1.73 -9.38
N GLU A 360 -42.30 0.63 -10.00
CA GLU A 360 -41.76 -0.52 -9.23
C GLU A 360 -40.38 -0.16 -8.68
N ILE A 361 -40.33 0.33 -7.44
CA ILE A 361 -39.08 0.47 -6.66
C ILE A 361 -39.15 -0.54 -5.51
N HIS A 362 -38.17 -1.44 -5.45
CA HIS A 362 -38.14 -2.51 -4.45
C HIS A 362 -37.32 -2.08 -3.23
N PHE A 363 -37.96 -1.69 -2.16
CA PHE A 363 -37.33 -1.29 -0.91
C PHE A 363 -37.03 -2.51 -0.03
N ARG A 364 -35.92 -2.48 0.67
CA ARG A 364 -35.58 -3.44 1.73
C ARG A 364 -36.45 -3.14 2.95
N ASP A 365 -37.19 -4.14 3.45
CA ASP A 365 -37.91 -4.06 4.73
C ASP A 365 -36.98 -4.01 5.93
#